data_36af209f8f9b5c8adf8dff106f639aca
#
_entry.id   36af209f8f9b5c8adf8dff106f639aca
#
_cell.length_a   1.000
_cell.length_b   1.000
_cell.length_c   1.000
_cell.angle_alpha   90.00
_cell.angle_beta   90.00
_cell.angle_gamma   90.00
#
_symmetry.space_group_name_H-M   'P 1'
#
loop_
_entity.id
_entity.type
_entity.pdbx_description
1 polymer ?
#
loop_
_entity_poly.entity_id
_entity_poly.type
_entity_poly.pdbx_seq_one_letter_code
_entity_poly.pdbx_strand_id
1 'polypeptide(L)'
;MLTPENFRFARQAGATHIVAHWVDYWGTQEKIPGTDGASNWGVTRQQGKLWTYEELLGLKKAVNAEGLELEAIENLDPAHWHDVLLDGPRKKQQLEDVKTIVRTMGKVGIPVLGYNFSIAGVWGHVQGPYARGGAESVGFLGKDGPEQTPIPNGQVWNMTYDPEAPPGNIGKVTSEQLWQRLTDFLQEVVPVAEEAGVRLAAHPDDPPMPELRGAARLVYRPALYERLLDIYPSRSNAIEFCQGTTAEMADGDVYETIEMLTRRKSIGYVHFRNVQGKVPKYHEVFLDEGDVDFVRAMRIYMKNGYDGVMIPDHTPQMSCDAPWHAGMAYALGYMRALIQALEAENR
;
A
#
# COMPACT_ATOMS: atom_id res chain seq x y z
N MET A 1 -14.46 4.14 3.39
CA MET A 1 -15.16 4.92 2.33
C MET A 1 -14.77 6.39 2.46
N LEU A 2 -14.58 7.07 1.33
CA LEU A 2 -14.21 8.48 1.26
C LEU A 2 -15.47 9.35 1.40
N THR A 3 -15.94 9.53 2.63
CA THR A 3 -17.14 10.32 2.95
C THR A 3 -16.83 11.46 3.94
N PRO A 4 -17.58 12.57 3.93
CA PRO A 4 -17.39 13.65 4.89
C PRO A 4 -17.44 13.19 6.35
N GLU A 5 -18.31 12.21 6.67
CA GLU A 5 -18.41 11.64 8.01
C GLU A 5 -17.11 10.96 8.44
N ASN A 6 -16.49 10.16 7.54
CA ASN A 6 -15.23 9.48 7.84
C ASN A 6 -14.06 10.47 7.91
N PHE A 7 -14.05 11.52 7.09
CA PHE A 7 -13.03 12.57 7.21
C PHE A 7 -13.16 13.31 8.55
N ARG A 8 -14.39 13.66 8.94
CA ARG A 8 -14.67 14.27 10.25
C ARG A 8 -14.28 13.37 11.41
N PHE A 9 -14.58 12.08 11.32
CA PHE A 9 -14.13 11.08 12.29
C PHE A 9 -12.59 11.07 12.40
N ALA A 10 -11.88 10.99 11.29
CA ALA A 10 -10.42 11.01 11.28
C ALA A 10 -9.88 12.29 11.96
N ARG A 11 -10.47 13.46 11.64
CA ARG A 11 -10.11 14.73 12.27
C ARG A 11 -10.37 14.71 13.79
N GLN A 12 -11.50 14.18 14.23
CA GLN A 12 -11.85 14.06 15.66
C GLN A 12 -10.92 13.08 16.38
N ALA A 13 -10.49 11.99 15.72
CA ALA A 13 -9.51 11.05 16.25
C ALA A 13 -8.07 11.60 16.27
N GLY A 14 -7.85 12.82 15.74
CA GLY A 14 -6.59 13.55 15.81
C GLY A 14 -5.70 13.45 14.56
N ALA A 15 -6.21 12.91 13.46
CA ALA A 15 -5.52 12.94 12.19
C ALA A 15 -5.39 14.37 11.65
N THR A 16 -4.37 14.59 10.83
CA THR A 16 -4.09 15.86 10.12
C THR A 16 -4.14 15.68 8.61
N HIS A 17 -3.90 14.46 8.14
CA HIS A 17 -3.83 14.11 6.71
C HIS A 17 -4.66 12.87 6.41
N ILE A 18 -5.00 12.72 5.15
CA ILE A 18 -5.64 11.53 4.57
C ILE A 18 -4.74 10.98 3.47
N VAL A 19 -4.53 9.67 3.51
CA VAL A 19 -4.11 8.85 2.38
C VAL A 19 -5.37 8.15 1.86
N ALA A 20 -5.68 8.31 0.59
CA ALA A 20 -6.96 7.89 0.04
C ALA A 20 -6.80 6.76 -0.97
N HIS A 21 -7.52 5.66 -0.77
CA HIS A 21 -7.74 4.67 -1.82
C HIS A 21 -8.83 5.19 -2.77
N TRP A 22 -8.44 5.50 -4.01
CA TRP A 22 -9.38 5.91 -5.05
C TRP A 22 -9.86 4.74 -5.90
N VAL A 23 -9.21 3.59 -5.74
CA VAL A 23 -9.62 2.33 -6.36
C VAL A 23 -10.77 1.74 -5.56
N ASP A 24 -11.84 1.34 -6.26
CA ASP A 24 -13.00 0.71 -5.63
C ASP A 24 -12.79 -0.82 -5.53
N TYR A 25 -12.13 -1.26 -4.48
CA TYR A 25 -11.88 -2.68 -4.21
C TYR A 25 -13.15 -3.48 -3.90
N TRP A 26 -14.20 -2.82 -3.45
CA TRP A 26 -15.40 -3.45 -2.92
C TRP A 26 -16.63 -3.28 -3.81
N GLY A 27 -16.46 -2.59 -4.93
CA GLY A 27 -17.56 -2.10 -5.75
C GLY A 27 -18.39 -3.16 -6.47
N THR A 28 -17.86 -4.37 -6.64
CA THR A 28 -18.63 -5.50 -7.14
C THR A 28 -18.34 -6.71 -6.27
N GLN A 29 -19.27 -7.04 -5.38
CA GLN A 29 -19.27 -8.33 -4.67
C GLN A 29 -19.71 -9.49 -5.58
N GLU A 30 -19.69 -9.33 -6.88
CA GLU A 30 -19.95 -10.41 -7.82
C GLU A 30 -18.81 -11.43 -7.73
N LYS A 31 -19.13 -12.58 -7.15
CA LYS A 31 -18.21 -13.71 -7.13
C LYS A 31 -17.96 -14.16 -8.57
N ILE A 32 -16.76 -13.95 -9.06
CA ILE A 32 -16.36 -14.48 -10.35
C ILE A 32 -16.18 -15.98 -10.21
N PRO A 33 -16.83 -16.80 -11.03
CA PRO A 33 -16.65 -18.25 -10.99
C PRO A 33 -15.18 -18.65 -11.12
N GLY A 34 -14.70 -19.52 -10.23
CA GLY A 34 -13.33 -20.01 -10.24
C GLY A 34 -12.33 -19.19 -9.43
N THR A 35 -12.76 -18.12 -8.77
CA THR A 35 -11.97 -17.42 -7.77
C THR A 35 -12.47 -17.78 -6.38
N ASP A 36 -11.58 -18.26 -5.52
CA ASP A 36 -11.88 -18.41 -4.11
C ASP A 36 -12.03 -17.03 -3.48
N GLY A 37 -13.12 -16.82 -2.79
CA GLY A 37 -13.57 -15.50 -2.33
C GLY A 37 -12.63 -14.79 -1.32
N ALA A 38 -11.49 -15.36 -0.95
CA ALA A 38 -10.61 -14.83 0.10
C ALA A 38 -9.66 -13.72 -0.41
N SER A 39 -9.41 -13.64 -1.71
CA SER A 39 -8.42 -12.72 -2.28
C SER A 39 -8.85 -12.12 -3.62
N ASN A 40 -10.14 -12.13 -3.91
CA ASN A 40 -10.71 -11.46 -5.08
C ASN A 40 -11.40 -10.17 -4.65
N TRP A 41 -10.80 -9.04 -4.99
CA TRP A 41 -11.33 -7.72 -4.67
C TRP A 41 -12.33 -7.19 -5.70
N GLY A 42 -12.76 -8.04 -6.63
CA GLY A 42 -13.78 -7.72 -7.61
C GLY A 42 -13.24 -7.31 -8.97
N VAL A 43 -14.13 -6.75 -9.79
CA VAL A 43 -13.85 -6.31 -11.16
C VAL A 43 -13.57 -4.82 -11.13
N THR A 44 -12.50 -4.39 -11.81
CA THR A 44 -12.23 -2.96 -11.97
C THR A 44 -13.35 -2.29 -12.77
N ARG A 45 -13.79 -1.13 -12.33
CA ARG A 45 -14.85 -0.35 -12.98
C ARG A 45 -14.35 0.77 -13.87
N GLN A 46 -13.03 1.03 -13.86
CA GLN A 46 -12.47 2.21 -14.52
C GLN A 46 -11.88 1.93 -15.90
N GLN A 47 -12.31 0.86 -16.58
CA GLN A 47 -11.83 0.56 -17.91
C GLN A 47 -11.95 1.77 -18.85
N GLY A 48 -10.81 2.23 -19.36
CA GLY A 48 -10.72 3.33 -20.29
C GLY A 48 -10.99 4.73 -19.73
N LYS A 49 -11.20 4.89 -18.42
CA LYS A 49 -11.43 6.18 -17.78
C LYS A 49 -10.29 6.49 -16.80
N LEU A 50 -9.47 7.50 -17.10
CA LEU A 50 -8.48 8.02 -16.17
C LEU A 50 -9.10 8.99 -15.15
N TRP A 51 -8.45 9.16 -14.03
CA TRP A 51 -8.83 10.15 -13.02
C TRP A 51 -8.72 11.56 -13.58
N THR A 52 -9.81 12.32 -13.52
CA THR A 52 -9.84 13.69 -14.03
C THR A 52 -9.38 14.69 -12.97
N TYR A 53 -9.01 15.88 -13.45
CA TYR A 53 -8.66 17.00 -12.56
C TYR A 53 -9.81 17.36 -11.62
N GLU A 54 -11.04 17.39 -12.13
CA GLU A 54 -12.25 17.74 -11.39
C GLU A 54 -12.55 16.73 -10.29
N GLU A 55 -12.39 15.43 -10.56
CA GLU A 55 -12.60 14.36 -9.59
C GLU A 55 -11.61 14.45 -8.44
N LEU A 56 -10.31 14.54 -8.76
CA LEU A 56 -9.26 14.64 -7.73
C LEU A 56 -9.32 15.96 -6.94
N LEU A 57 -9.66 17.07 -7.61
CA LEU A 57 -9.88 18.34 -6.92
C LEU A 57 -11.12 18.28 -6.02
N GLY A 58 -12.18 17.59 -6.45
CA GLY A 58 -13.37 17.35 -5.65
C GLY A 58 -13.06 16.60 -4.36
N LEU A 59 -12.27 15.51 -4.46
CA LEU A 59 -11.81 14.77 -3.29
C LEU A 59 -10.96 15.65 -2.36
N LYS A 60 -9.97 16.36 -2.90
CA LYS A 60 -9.12 17.24 -2.10
C LYS A 60 -9.94 18.30 -1.36
N LYS A 61 -10.89 18.93 -2.03
CA LYS A 61 -11.79 19.91 -1.41
C LYS A 61 -12.66 19.30 -0.30
N ALA A 62 -13.15 18.07 -0.49
CA ALA A 62 -13.94 17.38 0.52
C ALA A 62 -13.12 17.05 1.78
N VAL A 63 -11.87 16.62 1.61
CA VAL A 63 -10.93 16.40 2.71
C VAL A 63 -10.59 17.71 3.43
N ASN A 64 -10.27 18.77 2.68
CA ASN A 64 -9.90 20.07 3.25
C ASN A 64 -11.08 20.73 3.98
N ALA A 65 -12.33 20.48 3.56
CA ALA A 65 -13.53 21.01 4.23
C ALA A 65 -13.69 20.51 5.67
N GLU A 66 -13.12 19.35 6.01
CA GLU A 66 -13.10 18.81 7.38
C GLU A 66 -11.78 19.16 8.12
N GLY A 67 -10.96 20.08 7.59
CA GLY A 67 -9.71 20.56 8.21
C GLY A 67 -8.57 19.55 8.15
N LEU A 68 -8.54 18.72 7.12
CA LEU A 68 -7.51 17.73 6.82
C LEU A 68 -6.82 18.07 5.49
N GLU A 69 -5.61 17.55 5.27
CA GLU A 69 -4.93 17.62 3.99
C GLU A 69 -4.95 16.25 3.28
N LEU A 70 -5.06 16.25 1.95
CA LEU A 70 -4.95 15.04 1.15
C LEU A 70 -3.48 14.84 0.75
N GLU A 71 -2.80 13.91 1.42
CA GLU A 71 -1.38 13.63 1.22
C GLU A 71 -1.13 12.74 0.02
N ALA A 72 -1.89 11.67 -0.11
CA ALA A 72 -1.64 10.68 -1.16
C ALA A 72 -2.92 10.08 -1.73
N ILE A 73 -2.82 9.64 -2.98
CA ILE A 73 -3.67 8.58 -3.52
C ILE A 73 -2.84 7.30 -3.47
N GLU A 74 -3.40 6.28 -2.84
CA GLU A 74 -2.77 4.98 -2.72
C GLU A 74 -3.37 4.00 -3.72
N ASN A 75 -2.48 3.39 -4.49
CA ASN A 75 -2.72 2.42 -5.55
C ASN A 75 -3.36 2.97 -6.83
N LEU A 76 -2.90 2.40 -7.93
CA LEU A 76 -3.47 2.57 -9.26
C LEU A 76 -4.50 1.47 -9.54
N ASP A 77 -5.61 1.83 -10.18
CA ASP A 77 -6.56 0.84 -10.67
C ASP A 77 -5.88 -0.06 -11.73
N PRO A 78 -6.00 -1.38 -11.64
CA PRO A 78 -5.45 -2.30 -12.64
C PRO A 78 -5.86 -1.98 -14.08
N ALA A 79 -7.03 -1.39 -14.31
CA ALA A 79 -7.46 -0.96 -15.63
C ALA A 79 -6.51 0.06 -16.28
N HIS A 80 -5.79 0.84 -15.46
CA HIS A 80 -4.89 1.87 -15.95
C HIS A 80 -3.50 1.34 -16.32
N TRP A 81 -3.09 0.18 -15.80
CA TRP A 81 -1.69 -0.24 -15.93
C TRP A 81 -1.39 -1.75 -15.88
N HIS A 82 -2.41 -2.62 -16.00
CA HIS A 82 -2.19 -4.07 -15.96
C HIS A 82 -1.15 -4.56 -16.98
N ASP A 83 -1.13 -4.00 -18.19
CA ASP A 83 -0.14 -4.37 -19.21
C ASP A 83 1.27 -3.81 -18.92
N VAL A 84 1.41 -2.81 -18.07
CA VAL A 84 2.71 -2.41 -17.51
C VAL A 84 3.26 -3.51 -16.60
N LEU A 85 2.40 -4.09 -15.76
CA LEU A 85 2.76 -5.20 -14.88
C LEU A 85 3.01 -6.51 -15.64
N LEU A 86 2.19 -6.79 -16.66
CA LEU A 86 2.22 -8.06 -17.42
C LEU A 86 3.14 -8.02 -18.65
N ASP A 87 3.68 -6.86 -19.03
CA ASP A 87 4.40 -6.63 -20.31
C ASP A 87 3.52 -6.91 -21.51
N GLY A 88 2.25 -6.50 -21.43
CA GLY A 88 1.23 -6.75 -22.41
C GLY A 88 1.22 -5.74 -23.56
N PRO A 89 0.29 -5.92 -24.54
CA PRO A 89 0.26 -5.14 -25.78
C PRO A 89 -0.06 -3.66 -25.58
N ARG A 90 -0.75 -3.29 -24.49
CA ARG A 90 -1.11 -1.91 -24.17
C ARG A 90 -0.08 -1.19 -23.31
N LYS A 91 1.05 -1.82 -22.95
CA LYS A 91 2.09 -1.28 -22.05
C LYS A 91 2.44 0.17 -22.35
N LYS A 92 2.70 0.50 -23.62
CA LYS A 92 3.06 1.87 -24.03
C LYS A 92 1.93 2.88 -23.74
N GLN A 93 0.69 2.52 -24.09
CA GLN A 93 -0.46 3.38 -23.84
C GLN A 93 -0.67 3.55 -22.32
N GLN A 94 -0.58 2.50 -21.57
CA GLN A 94 -0.81 2.54 -20.13
C GLN A 94 0.31 3.28 -19.37
N LEU A 95 1.54 3.28 -19.88
CA LEU A 95 2.58 4.19 -19.36
C LEU A 95 2.20 5.66 -19.55
N GLU A 96 1.66 6.05 -20.73
CA GLU A 96 1.14 7.41 -20.95
C GLU A 96 -0.08 7.72 -20.09
N ASP A 97 -0.94 6.73 -19.84
CA ASP A 97 -2.09 6.86 -18.93
C ASP A 97 -1.62 7.17 -17.50
N VAL A 98 -0.65 6.42 -16.97
CA VAL A 98 -0.05 6.69 -15.65
C VAL A 98 0.63 8.06 -15.60
N LYS A 99 1.40 8.43 -16.62
CA LYS A 99 2.01 9.78 -16.71
C LYS A 99 0.94 10.88 -16.69
N THR A 100 -0.19 10.65 -17.33
CA THR A 100 -1.33 11.59 -17.32
C THR A 100 -1.94 11.72 -15.92
N ILE A 101 -2.12 10.61 -15.21
CA ILE A 101 -2.58 10.60 -13.82
C ILE A 101 -1.60 11.41 -12.94
N VAL A 102 -0.30 11.14 -13.04
CA VAL A 102 0.74 11.84 -12.26
C VAL A 102 0.70 13.36 -12.52
N ARG A 103 0.62 13.78 -13.79
CA ARG A 103 0.48 15.21 -14.13
C ARG A 103 -0.80 15.82 -13.56
N THR A 104 -1.89 15.08 -13.57
CA THR A 104 -3.18 15.53 -13.02
C THR A 104 -3.09 15.70 -11.51
N MET A 105 -2.49 14.74 -10.79
CA MET A 105 -2.22 14.84 -9.36
C MET A 105 -1.37 16.07 -9.01
N GLY A 106 -0.29 16.30 -9.75
CA GLY A 106 0.56 17.47 -9.58
C GLY A 106 -0.19 18.79 -9.77
N LYS A 107 -1.06 18.90 -10.79
CA LYS A 107 -1.91 20.07 -11.03
C LYS A 107 -2.91 20.32 -9.89
N VAL A 108 -3.44 19.28 -9.28
CA VAL A 108 -4.34 19.36 -8.11
C VAL A 108 -3.54 19.67 -6.84
N GLY A 109 -2.24 19.38 -6.82
CA GLY A 109 -1.37 19.52 -5.67
C GLY A 109 -1.55 18.37 -4.68
N ILE A 110 -1.68 17.13 -5.18
CA ILE A 110 -1.60 15.90 -4.38
C ILE A 110 -0.16 15.40 -4.49
N PRO A 111 0.61 15.37 -3.39
CA PRO A 111 2.06 15.24 -3.48
C PRO A 111 2.56 13.80 -3.67
N VAL A 112 1.75 12.77 -3.35
CA VAL A 112 2.23 11.39 -3.38
C VAL A 112 1.24 10.47 -4.11
N LEU A 113 1.78 9.62 -4.99
CA LEU A 113 1.09 8.45 -5.56
C LEU A 113 1.73 7.20 -5.00
N GLY A 114 1.02 6.50 -4.11
CA GLY A 114 1.37 5.16 -3.67
C GLY A 114 1.09 4.13 -4.76
N TYR A 115 1.94 3.14 -4.91
CA TYR A 115 1.71 2.07 -5.87
C TYR A 115 2.32 0.75 -5.41
N ASN A 116 1.68 -0.36 -5.78
CA ASN A 116 2.17 -1.69 -5.52
C ASN A 116 2.52 -2.38 -6.85
N PHE A 117 3.81 -2.48 -7.19
CA PHE A 117 4.26 -3.13 -8.43
C PHE A 117 4.27 -4.65 -8.28
N SER A 118 3.10 -5.21 -8.06
CA SER A 118 2.89 -6.63 -7.78
C SER A 118 1.82 -7.22 -8.69
N ILE A 119 2.09 -8.39 -9.25
CA ILE A 119 1.10 -9.13 -10.04
C ILE A 119 0.19 -9.95 -9.13
N ALA A 120 0.76 -10.60 -8.10
CA ALA A 120 0.03 -11.46 -7.18
C ALA A 120 -0.73 -10.70 -6.09
N GLY A 121 -0.45 -9.41 -5.89
CA GLY A 121 -1.09 -8.60 -4.85
C GLY A 121 -0.87 -9.15 -3.45
N VAL A 122 -1.88 -9.09 -2.62
CA VAL A 122 -1.89 -9.54 -1.21
C VAL A 122 -2.54 -10.92 -1.05
N TRP A 123 -2.30 -11.82 -2.00
CA TRP A 123 -2.89 -13.16 -1.98
C TRP A 123 -2.54 -13.94 -0.71
N GLY A 124 -3.50 -14.76 -0.25
CA GLY A 124 -3.31 -15.70 0.86
C GLY A 124 -3.57 -15.11 2.23
N HIS A 125 -3.93 -13.84 2.32
CA HIS A 125 -4.41 -13.26 3.56
C HIS A 125 -5.78 -13.82 3.93
N VAL A 126 -5.94 -14.13 5.22
CA VAL A 126 -7.19 -14.64 5.81
C VAL A 126 -7.57 -13.79 7.02
N GLN A 127 -8.87 -13.68 7.27
CA GLN A 127 -9.40 -13.02 8.47
C GLN A 127 -9.51 -14.03 9.61
N GLY A 128 -9.23 -13.60 10.84
CA GLY A 128 -9.37 -14.42 12.02
C GLY A 128 -9.15 -13.65 13.33
N PRO A 129 -9.43 -14.32 14.46
CA PRO A 129 -9.34 -13.71 15.79
C PRO A 129 -7.88 -13.68 16.30
N TYR A 130 -6.99 -13.01 15.56
CA TYR A 130 -5.55 -13.08 15.79
C TYR A 130 -5.03 -12.04 16.79
N ALA A 131 -5.75 -10.92 16.97
CA ALA A 131 -5.35 -9.86 17.88
C ALA A 131 -5.91 -10.05 19.30
N ARG A 132 -5.41 -9.27 20.25
CA ARG A 132 -5.78 -9.30 21.66
C ARG A 132 -7.30 -9.39 21.88
N GLY A 133 -7.71 -10.30 22.79
CA GLY A 133 -9.12 -10.51 23.11
C GLY A 133 -9.92 -11.17 22.01
N GLY A 134 -9.28 -11.74 20.99
CA GLY A 134 -9.94 -12.36 19.86
C GLY A 134 -10.48 -11.34 18.84
N ALA A 135 -9.93 -10.13 18.81
CA ALA A 135 -10.28 -9.14 17.80
C ALA A 135 -9.89 -9.66 16.40
N GLU A 136 -10.80 -9.49 15.43
CA GLU A 136 -10.55 -9.93 14.07
C GLU A 136 -9.47 -9.08 13.40
N SER A 137 -8.51 -9.73 12.79
CA SER A 137 -7.46 -9.12 12.01
C SER A 137 -7.01 -10.00 10.85
N VAL A 138 -6.06 -9.52 10.08
CA VAL A 138 -5.51 -10.22 8.92
C VAL A 138 -4.35 -11.12 9.35
N GLY A 139 -4.22 -12.29 8.71
CA GLY A 139 -3.08 -13.18 8.89
C GLY A 139 -2.69 -13.85 7.58
N PHE A 140 -1.42 -14.20 7.47
CA PHE A 140 -0.89 -15.08 6.44
C PHE A 140 -0.44 -16.40 7.10
N LEU A 141 -1.03 -17.50 6.68
CA LEU A 141 -0.84 -18.79 7.33
C LEU A 141 0.09 -19.74 6.57
N GLY A 142 0.71 -19.26 5.50
CA GLY A 142 1.60 -20.07 4.66
C GLY A 142 0.91 -21.32 4.11
N LYS A 143 1.49 -22.49 4.37
CA LYS A 143 0.92 -23.77 3.92
C LYS A 143 -0.41 -24.14 4.56
N ASP A 144 -0.76 -23.52 5.69
CA ASP A 144 -2.02 -23.76 6.40
C ASP A 144 -3.13 -22.78 5.93
N GLY A 145 -2.79 -21.86 5.03
CA GLY A 145 -3.70 -20.91 4.40
C GLY A 145 -4.21 -21.37 3.03
N PRO A 146 -4.79 -20.46 2.25
CA PRO A 146 -5.28 -20.75 0.91
C PRO A 146 -4.20 -21.32 -0.02
N GLU A 147 -4.59 -22.31 -0.84
CA GLU A 147 -3.72 -22.92 -1.81
C GLU A 147 -3.29 -21.87 -2.87
N GLN A 148 -1.99 -21.83 -3.19
CA GLN A 148 -1.43 -20.92 -4.18
C GLN A 148 -1.75 -21.40 -5.60
N THR A 149 -2.95 -21.11 -6.06
CA THR A 149 -3.35 -21.38 -7.45
C THR A 149 -2.70 -20.36 -8.40
N PRO A 150 -2.33 -20.75 -9.64
CA PRO A 150 -1.82 -19.80 -10.65
C PRO A 150 -2.77 -18.62 -10.86
N ILE A 151 -2.21 -17.45 -11.17
CA ILE A 151 -3.01 -16.23 -11.40
C ILE A 151 -3.79 -16.39 -12.72
N PRO A 152 -5.13 -16.31 -12.72
CA PRO A 152 -5.93 -16.41 -13.95
C PRO A 152 -5.61 -15.31 -14.95
N ASN A 153 -5.83 -15.59 -16.23
CA ASN A 153 -5.87 -14.52 -17.24
C ASN A 153 -6.93 -13.48 -16.87
N GLY A 154 -6.67 -12.21 -17.21
CA GLY A 154 -7.57 -11.11 -16.86
C GLY A 154 -7.48 -10.61 -15.41
N GLN A 155 -6.55 -11.15 -14.61
CA GLN A 155 -6.34 -10.71 -13.22
C GLN A 155 -4.92 -10.20 -12.98
N VAL A 156 -4.81 -9.14 -12.19
CA VAL A 156 -3.59 -8.69 -11.53
C VAL A 156 -3.97 -8.07 -10.18
N TRP A 157 -3.07 -8.16 -9.22
CA TRP A 157 -3.20 -7.45 -7.95
C TRP A 157 -4.55 -7.71 -7.26
N ASN A 158 -4.99 -8.96 -7.23
CA ASN A 158 -6.27 -9.42 -6.66
C ASN A 158 -7.53 -8.86 -7.33
N MET A 159 -7.43 -8.15 -8.45
CA MET A 159 -8.57 -7.59 -9.18
C MET A 159 -8.67 -8.17 -10.59
N THR A 160 -9.90 -8.30 -11.07
CA THR A 160 -10.18 -8.69 -12.46
C THR A 160 -10.29 -7.44 -13.32
N TYR A 161 -9.36 -7.27 -14.27
CA TYR A 161 -9.40 -6.18 -15.24
C TYR A 161 -10.09 -6.59 -16.56
N ASP A 162 -10.19 -7.88 -16.85
CA ASP A 162 -10.89 -8.43 -18.01
C ASP A 162 -11.65 -9.70 -17.61
N PRO A 163 -12.96 -9.59 -17.34
CA PRO A 163 -13.79 -10.75 -17.01
C PRO A 163 -14.05 -11.70 -18.21
N GLU A 164 -13.82 -11.23 -19.44
CA GLU A 164 -13.97 -12.00 -20.66
C GLU A 164 -12.65 -12.65 -21.14
N ALA A 165 -11.59 -12.55 -20.33
CA ALA A 165 -10.30 -13.12 -20.67
C ALA A 165 -10.42 -14.65 -20.94
N PRO A 166 -9.70 -15.18 -21.93
CA PRO A 166 -9.76 -16.61 -22.24
C PRO A 166 -9.33 -17.46 -21.04
N PRO A 167 -9.92 -18.66 -20.87
CA PRO A 167 -9.51 -19.58 -19.81
C PRO A 167 -8.00 -19.85 -19.80
N GLY A 168 -7.43 -19.97 -18.59
CA GLY A 168 -6.00 -20.21 -18.41
C GLY A 168 -5.40 -19.29 -17.34
N ASN A 169 -4.10 -19.15 -17.36
CA ASN A 169 -3.36 -18.32 -16.41
C ASN A 169 -2.20 -17.60 -17.11
N ILE A 170 -1.66 -16.59 -16.43
CA ILE A 170 -0.58 -15.74 -16.97
C ILE A 170 0.79 -16.45 -17.07
N GLY A 171 0.90 -17.69 -16.60
CA GLY A 171 2.17 -18.41 -16.50
C GLY A 171 3.06 -17.91 -15.35
N LYS A 172 4.33 -18.36 -15.38
CA LYS A 172 5.33 -17.90 -14.42
C LYS A 172 5.94 -16.58 -14.86
N VAL A 173 6.15 -15.69 -13.86
CA VAL A 173 6.87 -14.43 -14.06
C VAL A 173 8.11 -14.45 -13.19
N THR A 174 9.29 -14.40 -13.81
CA THR A 174 10.58 -14.48 -13.09
C THR A 174 10.96 -13.15 -12.43
N SER A 175 11.88 -13.21 -11.49
CA SER A 175 12.43 -12.04 -10.81
C SER A 175 13.05 -11.06 -11.81
N GLU A 176 13.84 -11.56 -12.77
CA GLU A 176 14.49 -10.74 -13.81
C GLU A 176 13.45 -10.01 -14.67
N GLN A 177 12.39 -10.72 -15.09
CA GLN A 177 11.31 -10.13 -15.88
C GLN A 177 10.61 -9.01 -15.10
N LEU A 178 10.26 -9.24 -13.83
CA LEU A 178 9.52 -8.27 -13.05
C LEU A 178 10.39 -7.04 -12.69
N TRP A 179 11.68 -7.25 -12.35
CA TRP A 179 12.63 -6.14 -12.14
C TRP A 179 12.85 -5.32 -13.41
N GLN A 180 12.90 -5.96 -14.59
CA GLN A 180 13.01 -5.23 -15.87
C GLN A 180 11.76 -4.37 -16.11
N ARG A 181 10.56 -4.91 -15.87
CA ARG A 181 9.30 -4.16 -16.02
C ARG A 181 9.23 -2.97 -15.07
N LEU A 182 9.66 -3.14 -13.81
CA LEU A 182 9.77 -2.03 -12.85
C LEU A 182 10.80 -0.99 -13.31
N THR A 183 11.94 -1.44 -13.84
CA THR A 183 12.98 -0.54 -14.37
C THR A 183 12.42 0.32 -15.50
N ASP A 184 11.77 -0.29 -16.48
CA ASP A 184 11.13 0.42 -17.59
C ASP A 184 10.10 1.43 -17.08
N PHE A 185 9.26 1.02 -16.12
CA PHE A 185 8.25 1.89 -15.51
C PHE A 185 8.87 3.11 -14.83
N LEU A 186 9.86 2.92 -13.97
CA LEU A 186 10.49 4.00 -13.24
C LEU A 186 11.25 4.95 -14.17
N GLN A 187 11.95 4.45 -15.17
CA GLN A 187 12.67 5.28 -16.15
C GLN A 187 11.73 6.16 -16.98
N GLU A 188 10.51 5.68 -17.24
CA GLU A 188 9.51 6.41 -18.00
C GLU A 188 8.68 7.40 -17.16
N VAL A 189 8.35 7.04 -15.91
CA VAL A 189 7.37 7.79 -15.12
C VAL A 189 8.03 8.73 -14.11
N VAL A 190 9.20 8.40 -13.55
CA VAL A 190 9.87 9.26 -12.54
C VAL A 190 10.21 10.65 -13.09
N PRO A 191 10.71 10.84 -14.32
CA PRO A 191 10.93 12.19 -14.87
C PRO A 191 9.66 13.04 -14.90
N VAL A 192 8.51 12.42 -15.23
CA VAL A 192 7.21 13.11 -15.23
C VAL A 192 6.76 13.45 -13.82
N ALA A 193 7.04 12.58 -12.87
CA ALA A 193 6.74 12.82 -11.46
C ALA A 193 7.59 13.98 -10.89
N GLU A 194 8.86 14.07 -11.27
CA GLU A 194 9.73 15.21 -10.92
C GLU A 194 9.17 16.54 -11.45
N GLU A 195 8.79 16.58 -12.73
CA GLU A 195 8.18 17.76 -13.36
C GLU A 195 6.86 18.16 -12.71
N ALA A 196 6.06 17.17 -12.29
CA ALA A 196 4.77 17.37 -11.66
C ALA A 196 4.84 17.69 -10.15
N GLY A 197 6.02 17.55 -9.53
CA GLY A 197 6.20 17.68 -8.08
C GLY A 197 5.51 16.55 -7.29
N VAL A 198 5.37 15.36 -7.89
CA VAL A 198 4.75 14.18 -7.29
C VAL A 198 5.83 13.16 -6.93
N ARG A 199 5.63 12.46 -5.81
CA ARG A 199 6.47 11.32 -5.43
C ARG A 199 5.74 10.02 -5.75
N LEU A 200 6.42 9.12 -6.45
CA LEU A 200 5.96 7.75 -6.69
C LEU A 200 6.45 6.89 -5.52
N ALA A 201 5.56 6.47 -4.66
CA ALA A 201 5.89 5.74 -3.45
C ALA A 201 5.56 4.25 -3.61
N ALA A 202 6.58 3.41 -3.71
CA ALA A 202 6.44 1.97 -3.89
C ALA A 202 6.16 1.28 -2.55
N HIS A 203 5.06 0.51 -2.46
CA HIS A 203 4.78 -0.40 -1.34
C HIS A 203 5.65 -1.67 -1.47
N PRO A 204 6.22 -2.21 -0.38
CA PRO A 204 6.86 -3.52 -0.41
C PRO A 204 5.85 -4.63 -0.71
N ASP A 205 6.35 -5.77 -1.14
CA ASP A 205 5.47 -6.93 -1.40
C ASP A 205 4.93 -7.53 -0.09
N ASP A 206 3.62 -7.60 0.04
CA ASP A 206 2.93 -8.20 1.16
C ASP A 206 1.99 -9.32 0.65
N PRO A 207 2.11 -10.56 1.13
CA PRO A 207 3.15 -11.08 2.04
C PRO A 207 4.56 -11.07 1.40
N PRO A 208 5.62 -10.80 2.21
CA PRO A 208 6.99 -10.67 1.69
C PRO A 208 7.65 -12.03 1.42
N MET A 209 7.06 -12.77 0.50
CA MET A 209 7.57 -14.04 -0.02
C MET A 209 8.38 -13.79 -1.30
N PRO A 210 9.39 -14.61 -1.65
CA PRO A 210 10.15 -14.43 -2.89
C PRO A 210 9.32 -14.70 -4.16
N GLU A 211 8.30 -15.52 -4.06
CA GLU A 211 7.36 -15.87 -5.12
C GLU A 211 5.97 -16.09 -4.51
N LEU A 212 4.92 -15.70 -5.22
CA LEU A 212 3.54 -15.95 -4.85
C LEU A 212 2.73 -16.26 -6.11
N ARG A 213 1.99 -17.39 -6.13
CA ARG A 213 1.14 -17.83 -7.25
C ARG A 213 1.86 -17.93 -8.61
N GLY A 214 3.17 -18.24 -8.61
CA GLY A 214 3.99 -18.32 -9.80
C GLY A 214 4.53 -16.98 -10.31
N ALA A 215 4.27 -15.88 -9.62
CA ALA A 215 4.85 -14.57 -9.91
C ALA A 215 5.92 -14.22 -8.85
N ALA A 216 7.08 -13.76 -9.33
CA ALA A 216 8.13 -13.25 -8.46
C ALA A 216 7.67 -11.99 -7.72
N ARG A 217 8.32 -11.73 -6.58
CA ARG A 217 8.14 -10.52 -5.78
C ARG A 217 9.39 -9.65 -5.87
N LEU A 218 9.24 -8.34 -5.70
CA LEU A 218 10.34 -7.38 -5.85
C LEU A 218 10.96 -7.00 -4.52
N VAL A 219 10.16 -6.50 -3.58
CA VAL A 219 10.64 -6.00 -2.29
C VAL A 219 10.10 -6.87 -1.17
N TYR A 220 10.71 -8.02 -0.97
CA TYR A 220 10.38 -9.01 0.07
C TYR A 220 11.46 -9.16 1.15
N ARG A 221 12.51 -8.32 1.09
CA ARG A 221 13.57 -8.19 2.11
C ARG A 221 14.20 -6.80 2.05
N PRO A 222 14.78 -6.28 3.16
CA PRO A 222 15.23 -4.89 3.26
C PRO A 222 16.24 -4.44 2.20
N ALA A 223 17.19 -5.29 1.82
CA ALA A 223 18.19 -4.93 0.80
C ALA A 223 17.60 -4.60 -0.59
N LEU A 224 16.35 -5.00 -0.86
CA LEU A 224 15.69 -4.75 -2.14
C LEU A 224 15.07 -3.35 -2.22
N TYR A 225 14.90 -2.64 -1.10
CA TYR A 225 14.55 -1.21 -1.12
C TYR A 225 15.64 -0.37 -1.80
N GLU A 226 16.93 -0.64 -1.48
CA GLU A 226 18.03 0.08 -2.11
C GLU A 226 18.09 -0.20 -3.60
N ARG A 227 17.93 -1.46 -4.02
CA ARG A 227 17.87 -1.83 -5.44
C ARG A 227 16.77 -1.07 -6.18
N LEU A 228 15.57 -0.93 -5.60
CA LEU A 228 14.47 -0.17 -6.21
C LEU A 228 14.83 1.32 -6.34
N LEU A 229 15.34 1.91 -5.28
CA LEU A 229 15.68 3.33 -5.25
C LEU A 229 16.85 3.67 -6.19
N ASP A 230 17.75 2.73 -6.44
CA ASP A 230 18.93 2.91 -7.30
C ASP A 230 18.61 2.73 -8.79
N ILE A 231 17.43 2.23 -9.17
CA ILE A 231 16.98 2.19 -10.58
C ILE A 231 16.91 3.62 -11.15
N TYR A 232 16.38 4.54 -10.39
CA TYR A 232 16.31 5.96 -10.75
C TYR A 232 16.49 6.81 -9.49
N PRO A 233 17.71 7.23 -9.17
CA PRO A 233 17.98 8.03 -7.97
C PRO A 233 17.33 9.42 -8.05
N SER A 234 16.20 9.57 -7.37
CA SER A 234 15.40 10.79 -7.32
C SER A 234 14.58 10.87 -6.03
N ARG A 235 14.22 12.07 -5.60
CA ARG A 235 13.22 12.26 -4.53
C ARG A 235 11.82 11.83 -4.96
N SER A 236 11.55 11.83 -6.26
CA SER A 236 10.28 11.36 -6.82
C SER A 236 10.19 9.85 -6.95
N ASN A 237 11.29 9.11 -6.83
CA ASN A 237 11.30 7.66 -6.63
C ASN A 237 11.39 7.40 -5.12
N ALA A 238 10.29 7.02 -4.51
CA ALA A 238 10.14 6.94 -3.07
C ALA A 238 9.56 5.58 -2.63
N ILE A 239 9.50 5.39 -1.33
CA ILE A 239 8.94 4.21 -0.69
C ILE A 239 7.68 4.60 0.10
N GLU A 240 6.61 3.89 -0.14
CA GLU A 240 5.49 3.73 0.78
C GLU A 240 5.94 2.69 1.80
N PHE A 241 6.45 3.20 2.93
CA PHE A 241 7.13 2.33 3.88
C PHE A 241 6.13 1.64 4.80
N CYS A 242 5.77 0.40 4.48
CA CYS A 242 4.99 -0.44 5.38
C CYS A 242 5.89 -1.06 6.45
N GLN A 243 5.78 -0.54 7.67
CA GLN A 243 6.56 -1.02 8.81
C GLN A 243 6.17 -2.45 9.20
N GLY A 244 4.87 -2.78 9.12
CA GLY A 244 4.34 -4.13 9.34
C GLY A 244 4.95 -5.12 8.35
N THR A 245 4.80 -4.88 7.04
CA THR A 245 5.37 -5.75 6.00
C THR A 245 6.89 -5.92 6.16
N THR A 246 7.62 -4.87 6.53
CA THR A 246 9.07 -4.97 6.77
C THR A 246 9.38 -5.85 7.98
N ALA A 247 8.57 -5.81 9.02
CA ALA A 247 8.72 -6.67 10.20
C ALA A 247 8.38 -8.14 9.91
N GLU A 248 7.49 -8.41 8.95
CA GLU A 248 7.12 -9.76 8.48
C GLU A 248 8.22 -10.43 7.64
N MET A 249 9.17 -9.67 7.10
CA MET A 249 10.24 -10.22 6.26
C MET A 249 11.07 -11.26 7.00
N ALA A 250 11.44 -12.34 6.32
CA ALA A 250 12.27 -13.40 6.90
C ALA A 250 13.61 -12.87 7.40
N ASP A 251 14.21 -11.99 6.61
CA ASP A 251 15.54 -11.41 6.84
C ASP A 251 15.45 -9.93 7.21
N GLY A 252 16.47 -9.44 7.89
CA GLY A 252 16.69 -8.04 8.20
C GLY A 252 16.04 -7.55 9.49
N ASP A 253 16.27 -6.27 9.78
CA ASP A 253 15.81 -5.55 10.96
C ASP A 253 14.99 -4.34 10.53
N VAL A 254 13.78 -4.21 11.07
CA VAL A 254 12.87 -3.11 10.75
C VAL A 254 13.46 -1.75 11.17
N TYR A 255 14.18 -1.69 12.29
CA TYR A 255 14.76 -0.45 12.81
C TYR A 255 15.94 0.03 11.95
N GLU A 256 16.80 -0.89 11.49
CA GLU A 256 17.86 -0.57 10.55
C GLU A 256 17.28 -0.07 9.22
N THR A 257 16.17 -0.66 8.80
CA THR A 257 15.47 -0.23 7.58
C THR A 257 14.87 1.17 7.73
N ILE A 258 14.23 1.46 8.88
CA ILE A 258 13.75 2.82 9.20
C ILE A 258 14.92 3.82 9.19
N GLU A 259 16.03 3.49 9.86
CA GLU A 259 17.22 4.36 9.90
C GLU A 259 17.75 4.64 8.48
N MET A 260 17.88 3.61 7.64
CA MET A 260 18.37 3.73 6.27
C MET A 260 17.46 4.60 5.40
N LEU A 261 16.15 4.32 5.38
CA LEU A 261 15.20 5.02 4.53
C LEU A 261 14.98 6.48 4.96
N THR A 262 14.96 6.75 6.27
CA THR A 262 14.81 8.12 6.79
C THR A 262 16.04 8.96 6.51
N ARG A 263 17.26 8.45 6.69
CA ARG A 263 18.50 9.14 6.32
C ARG A 263 18.59 9.43 4.83
N ARG A 264 18.12 8.49 4.00
CA ARG A 264 18.06 8.66 2.54
C ARG A 264 16.93 9.62 2.10
N LYS A 265 16.02 10.01 3.02
CA LYS A 265 14.83 10.85 2.74
C LYS A 265 13.96 10.28 1.62
N SER A 266 13.88 8.96 1.56
CA SER A 266 13.19 8.21 0.50
C SER A 266 11.78 7.78 0.85
N ILE A 267 11.30 8.02 2.08
CA ILE A 267 9.94 7.65 2.50
C ILE A 267 8.94 8.68 1.96
N GLY A 268 7.94 8.22 1.22
CA GLY A 268 6.78 9.00 0.79
C GLY A 268 5.80 9.20 1.95
N TYR A 269 5.34 8.12 2.53
CA TYR A 269 4.57 8.05 3.76
C TYR A 269 4.76 6.67 4.42
N VAL A 270 4.29 6.50 5.64
CA VAL A 270 4.49 5.30 6.46
C VAL A 270 3.16 4.64 6.77
N HIS A 271 3.08 3.32 6.57
CA HIS A 271 2.11 2.44 7.21
C HIS A 271 2.66 2.04 8.58
N PHE A 272 2.11 2.65 9.61
CA PHE A 272 2.52 2.46 11.00
C PHE A 272 1.74 1.30 11.62
N ARG A 273 1.90 0.10 11.04
CA ARG A 273 1.20 -1.14 11.37
C ARG A 273 2.09 -2.07 12.17
N ASN A 274 1.53 -2.83 13.10
CA ASN A 274 2.24 -3.84 13.89
C ASN A 274 1.75 -5.25 13.54
N VAL A 275 2.67 -6.19 13.67
CA VAL A 275 2.45 -7.60 13.33
C VAL A 275 3.12 -8.50 14.37
N GLN A 276 2.70 -9.75 14.42
CA GLN A 276 3.35 -10.80 15.18
C GLN A 276 3.72 -11.96 14.26
N GLY A 277 4.99 -12.37 14.29
CA GLY A 277 5.56 -13.40 13.44
C GLY A 277 6.15 -12.86 12.14
N LYS A 278 6.74 -13.76 11.37
CA LYS A 278 7.37 -13.52 10.08
C LYS A 278 6.92 -14.56 9.06
N VAL A 279 7.08 -14.26 7.76
CA VAL A 279 6.83 -15.28 6.74
C VAL A 279 7.58 -16.58 7.06
N PRO A 280 6.96 -17.73 6.86
CA PRO A 280 5.71 -17.95 6.13
C PRO A 280 4.44 -17.88 6.98
N LYS A 281 4.49 -17.40 8.23
CA LYS A 281 3.31 -17.28 9.08
C LYS A 281 3.39 -16.08 10.00
N TYR A 282 2.46 -15.15 9.86
CA TYR A 282 2.33 -13.95 10.67
C TYR A 282 0.87 -13.51 10.75
N HIS A 283 0.57 -12.56 11.61
CA HIS A 283 -0.73 -11.90 11.68
C HIS A 283 -0.59 -10.46 12.18
N GLU A 284 -1.53 -9.63 11.75
CA GLU A 284 -1.64 -8.25 12.18
C GLU A 284 -2.25 -8.16 13.58
N VAL A 285 -1.78 -7.23 14.37
CA VAL A 285 -2.21 -7.04 15.76
C VAL A 285 -2.40 -5.55 16.08
N PHE A 286 -2.86 -5.22 17.29
CA PHE A 286 -2.88 -3.83 17.73
C PHE A 286 -1.47 -3.24 17.79
N LEU A 287 -1.37 -1.91 17.66
CA LEU A 287 -0.08 -1.22 17.60
C LEU A 287 0.82 -1.49 18.81
N ASP A 288 0.24 -1.76 19.97
CA ASP A 288 0.92 -1.96 21.23
C ASP A 288 1.26 -3.42 21.57
N GLU A 289 0.94 -4.39 20.71
CA GLU A 289 1.09 -5.81 21.07
C GLU A 289 1.99 -6.64 20.13
N GLY A 290 2.46 -6.08 19.03
CA GLY A 290 3.24 -6.82 18.03
C GLY A 290 4.75 -6.90 18.34
N ASP A 291 5.47 -7.43 17.36
CA ASP A 291 6.92 -7.65 17.46
C ASP A 291 7.74 -6.35 17.29
N VAL A 292 7.10 -5.27 16.84
CA VAL A 292 7.75 -3.97 16.68
C VAL A 292 7.53 -3.09 17.91
N ASP A 293 8.61 -2.69 18.56
CA ASP A 293 8.61 -1.64 19.59
C ASP A 293 8.44 -0.27 18.91
N PHE A 294 7.23 0.27 18.98
CA PHE A 294 6.89 1.53 18.35
C PHE A 294 7.51 2.76 19.02
N VAL A 295 7.86 2.67 20.30
CA VAL A 295 8.61 3.73 20.97
C VAL A 295 10.01 3.85 20.35
N ARG A 296 10.67 2.70 20.16
CA ARG A 296 11.97 2.63 19.49
C ARG A 296 11.90 3.09 18.04
N ALA A 297 10.91 2.62 17.29
CA ALA A 297 10.71 3.02 15.88
C ALA A 297 10.50 4.54 15.76
N MET A 298 9.58 5.11 16.55
CA MET A 298 9.28 6.54 16.52
C MET A 298 10.50 7.40 16.90
N ARG A 299 11.32 6.96 17.86
CA ARG A 299 12.58 7.64 18.19
C ARG A 299 13.53 7.71 16.99
N ILE A 300 13.59 6.66 16.16
CA ILE A 300 14.43 6.66 14.95
C ILE A 300 13.90 7.64 13.92
N TYR A 301 12.58 7.65 13.65
CA TYR A 301 11.96 8.64 12.76
C TYR A 301 12.27 10.07 13.22
N MET A 302 12.04 10.38 14.49
CA MET A 302 12.28 11.72 15.04
C MET A 302 13.75 12.12 15.03
N LYS A 303 14.65 11.21 15.41
CA LYS A 303 16.12 11.42 15.39
C LYS A 303 16.62 11.80 13.99
N ASN A 304 16.05 11.19 12.97
CA ASN A 304 16.45 11.43 11.57
C ASN A 304 15.64 12.55 10.90
N GLY A 305 14.78 13.26 11.65
CA GLY A 305 14.00 14.39 11.17
C GLY A 305 12.94 14.01 10.14
N TYR A 306 12.34 12.83 10.27
CA TYR A 306 11.19 12.47 9.46
C TYR A 306 9.97 13.28 9.91
N ASP A 307 9.45 14.10 9.00
CA ASP A 307 8.31 14.99 9.20
C ASP A 307 7.11 14.65 8.30
N GLY A 308 7.19 13.51 7.60
CA GLY A 308 6.14 13.04 6.70
C GLY A 308 4.95 12.38 7.41
N VAL A 309 3.98 11.98 6.60
CA VAL A 309 2.72 11.38 7.08
C VAL A 309 2.91 9.93 7.48
N MET A 310 2.23 9.54 8.56
CA MET A 310 2.10 8.17 9.03
C MET A 310 0.61 7.84 9.16
N ILE A 311 0.21 6.67 8.65
CA ILE A 311 -1.17 6.16 8.77
C ILE A 311 -1.18 4.82 9.50
N PRO A 312 -2.28 4.46 10.20
CA PRO A 312 -2.41 3.16 10.85
C PRO A 312 -2.44 1.98 9.86
N ASP A 313 -2.81 2.21 8.59
CA ASP A 313 -3.10 1.21 7.56
C ASP A 313 -4.30 0.34 7.98
N HIS A 314 -4.08 -0.90 8.38
CA HIS A 314 -5.09 -1.76 8.96
C HIS A 314 -5.10 -1.67 10.49
N THR A 315 -6.24 -2.02 11.08
CA THR A 315 -6.36 -2.17 12.54
C THR A 315 -7.25 -3.37 12.84
N PRO A 316 -6.97 -4.14 13.91
CA PRO A 316 -7.91 -5.15 14.37
C PRO A 316 -9.27 -4.54 14.66
N GLN A 317 -10.33 -5.29 14.34
CA GLN A 317 -11.71 -4.85 14.53
C GLN A 317 -12.17 -5.16 15.95
N MET A 318 -12.58 -4.12 16.67
CA MET A 318 -13.04 -4.25 18.05
C MET A 318 -14.51 -4.72 18.11
N SER A 319 -14.86 -5.46 19.18
CA SER A 319 -16.22 -5.96 19.41
C SER A 319 -17.16 -4.84 19.85
N CYS A 320 -17.64 -4.03 18.90
CA CYS A 320 -18.60 -2.95 19.10
C CYS A 320 -19.38 -2.67 17.81
N ASP A 321 -20.39 -1.80 17.85
CA ASP A 321 -21.25 -1.46 16.69
C ASP A 321 -20.50 -0.79 15.53
N ALA A 322 -19.30 -0.23 15.79
CA ALA A 322 -18.47 0.42 14.79
C ALA A 322 -17.00 -0.10 14.87
N PRO A 323 -16.76 -1.40 14.57
CA PRO A 323 -15.49 -2.08 14.86
C PRO A 323 -14.28 -1.42 14.17
N TRP A 324 -14.43 -1.00 12.91
CA TRP A 324 -13.38 -0.29 12.18
C TRP A 324 -13.07 1.08 12.80
N HIS A 325 -14.09 1.87 13.13
CA HIS A 325 -13.90 3.19 13.74
C HIS A 325 -13.21 3.08 15.11
N ALA A 326 -13.58 2.09 15.91
CA ALA A 326 -12.96 1.87 17.22
C ALA A 326 -11.48 1.51 17.10
N GLY A 327 -11.13 0.60 16.18
CA GLY A 327 -9.73 0.22 15.91
C GLY A 327 -8.91 1.42 15.41
N MET A 328 -9.44 2.18 14.45
CA MET A 328 -8.77 3.38 13.92
C MET A 328 -8.62 4.49 14.97
N ALA A 329 -9.64 4.73 15.80
CA ALA A 329 -9.53 5.72 16.89
C ALA A 329 -8.45 5.33 17.90
N TYR A 330 -8.38 4.04 18.26
CA TYR A 330 -7.33 3.52 19.13
C TYR A 330 -5.94 3.73 18.52
N ALA A 331 -5.75 3.35 17.26
CA ALA A 331 -4.48 3.47 16.57
C ALA A 331 -4.02 4.94 16.45
N LEU A 332 -4.90 5.83 16.00
CA LEU A 332 -4.62 7.27 15.90
C LEU A 332 -4.31 7.89 17.26
N GLY A 333 -5.06 7.50 18.30
CA GLY A 333 -4.81 7.95 19.68
C GLY A 333 -3.46 7.49 20.21
N TYR A 334 -3.08 6.23 19.95
CA TYR A 334 -1.78 5.68 20.33
C TYR A 334 -0.63 6.40 19.61
N MET A 335 -0.72 6.56 18.29
CA MET A 335 0.28 7.28 17.50
C MET A 335 0.47 8.72 18.00
N ARG A 336 -0.62 9.42 18.25
CA ARG A 336 -0.61 10.80 18.75
C ARG A 336 0.03 10.89 20.14
N ALA A 337 -0.34 9.99 21.06
CA ALA A 337 0.23 9.95 22.42
C ALA A 337 1.74 9.68 22.38
N LEU A 338 2.18 8.79 21.49
CA LEU A 338 3.59 8.46 21.29
C LEU A 338 4.40 9.67 20.78
N ILE A 339 3.89 10.38 19.79
CA ILE A 339 4.52 11.62 19.28
C ILE A 339 4.63 12.65 20.42
N GLN A 340 3.54 12.92 21.16
CA GLN A 340 3.52 13.91 22.23
C GLN A 340 4.48 13.56 23.37
N ALA A 341 4.56 12.28 23.75
CA ALA A 341 5.48 11.83 24.80
C ALA A 341 6.95 12.04 24.40
N LEU A 342 7.31 11.66 23.18
CA LEU A 342 8.69 11.78 22.69
C LEU A 342 9.09 13.23 22.39
N GLU A 343 8.18 14.08 21.96
CA GLU A 343 8.41 15.52 21.85
C GLU A 343 8.68 16.18 23.22
N ALA A 344 7.98 15.70 24.25
CA ALA A 344 8.20 16.19 25.61
C ALA A 344 9.56 15.78 26.19
N GLU A 345 10.06 14.58 25.83
CA GLU A 345 11.42 14.13 26.21
C GLU A 345 12.54 14.99 25.58
N ASN A 346 12.28 15.63 24.46
CA ASN A 346 13.26 16.41 23.70
C ASN A 346 13.23 17.92 24.02
N ARG A 347 12.37 18.35 24.95
CA ARG A 347 12.28 19.73 25.45
C ARG A 347 13.12 19.92 26.68
#